data_259d1cd30c09feddb80fc3bf2c4be701
#
_entry.id   259d1cd30c09feddb80fc3bf2c4be701
#
_cell.length_a   1.000
_cell.length_b   1.000
_cell.length_c   1.000
_cell.angle_alpha   90.00
_cell.angle_beta   90.00
_cell.angle_gamma   90.00
#
_symmetry.space_group_name_H-M   'P 1'
#
loop_
_entity.id
_entity.type
_entity.pdbx_description
1 polymer ?
#
loop_
_entity_poly.entity_id
_entity_poly.type
_entity_poly.pdbx_seq_one_letter_code
_entity_poly.pdbx_strand_id
1 'polypeptide(L)'
;MAVARNKNVGYSPYKVRRIIDLIRSRSVNDAKIQLTLLGTPVAQEILKILNSAIANAVDKDSLSEEELKITKVYANVGPRMKRYKPKARGRAGAFDRPSSHITIEVDSEDK
;
A
#
# COMPACT_ATOMS: atom_id res chain seq x y z
N MET A 1 -11.07 14.16 4.48
CA MET A 1 -9.86 13.33 4.47
C MET A 1 -10.24 11.88 4.68
N ALA A 2 -9.83 11.01 3.77
CA ALA A 2 -10.13 9.60 3.86
C ALA A 2 -8.84 8.79 3.88
N VAL A 3 -8.81 7.74 4.67
CA VAL A 3 -7.63 6.92 4.91
C VAL A 3 -7.98 5.46 4.65
N ALA A 4 -7.09 4.75 4.00
CA ALA A 4 -7.14 3.29 3.93
C ALA A 4 -5.81 2.73 4.38
N ARG A 5 -5.87 1.65 5.14
CA ARG A 5 -4.70 0.97 5.67
C ARG A 5 -4.81 -0.51 5.38
N ASN A 6 -3.69 -1.11 5.04
CA ASN A 6 -3.60 -2.56 4.98
C ASN A 6 -2.41 -2.99 5.82
N LYS A 7 -2.67 -3.77 6.85
CA LYS A 7 -1.65 -4.27 7.76
C LYS A 7 -1.14 -5.61 7.26
N ASN A 8 0.12 -5.88 7.53
CA ASN A 8 0.73 -7.20 7.26
C ASN A 8 0.72 -7.56 5.78
N VAL A 9 0.98 -6.57 4.92
CA VAL A 9 1.22 -6.84 3.50
C VAL A 9 2.51 -7.65 3.39
N GLY A 10 2.47 -8.74 2.66
CA GLY A 10 3.56 -9.72 2.58
C GLY A 10 4.78 -9.29 1.77
N TYR A 11 5.05 -8.01 1.65
CA TYR A 11 6.19 -7.46 0.90
C TYR A 11 7.04 -6.59 1.81
N SER A 12 8.35 -6.55 1.55
CA SER A 12 9.23 -5.71 2.36
C SER A 12 8.90 -4.23 2.18
N PRO A 13 9.03 -3.41 3.23
CA PRO A 13 8.80 -1.98 3.10
C PRO A 13 9.67 -1.32 2.03
N TYR A 14 10.86 -1.85 1.81
CA TYR A 14 11.79 -1.35 0.80
C TYR A 14 11.19 -1.45 -0.60
N LYS A 15 10.63 -2.61 -0.96
CA LYS A 15 9.99 -2.81 -2.26
C LYS A 15 8.74 -1.96 -2.42
N VAL A 16 7.95 -1.85 -1.37
CA VAL A 16 6.73 -1.05 -1.37
C VAL A 16 7.05 0.42 -1.54
N ARG A 17 8.05 0.93 -0.84
CA ARG A 17 8.44 2.35 -0.91
C ARG A 17 8.87 2.78 -2.30
N ARG A 18 9.51 1.91 -3.04
CA ARG A 18 9.91 2.22 -4.42
C ARG A 18 8.71 2.56 -5.30
N ILE A 19 7.63 1.83 -5.10
CA ILE A 19 6.39 2.06 -5.88
C ILE A 19 5.62 3.26 -5.33
N ILE A 20 5.57 3.40 -4.01
CA ILE A 20 4.90 4.53 -3.35
C ILE A 20 5.49 5.87 -3.82
N ASP A 21 6.80 5.94 -4.00
CA ASP A 21 7.44 7.18 -4.45
C ASP A 21 6.95 7.61 -5.84
N LEU A 22 6.51 6.68 -6.67
CA LEU A 22 5.97 6.99 -7.99
C LEU A 22 4.59 7.64 -7.93
N ILE A 23 3.84 7.40 -6.88
CA ILE A 23 2.46 7.92 -6.77
C ILE A 23 2.31 9.04 -5.75
N ARG A 24 3.38 9.38 -5.05
CA ARG A 24 3.34 10.41 -4.01
C ARG A 24 2.94 11.76 -4.60
N SER A 25 1.97 12.40 -3.96
CA SER A 25 1.45 13.73 -4.36
C SER A 25 0.79 13.80 -5.73
N ARG A 26 0.43 12.66 -6.31
CA ARG A 26 -0.29 12.62 -7.58
C ARG A 26 -1.80 12.59 -7.36
N SER A 27 -2.56 12.99 -8.39
CA SER A 27 -4.00 12.78 -8.35
C SER A 27 -4.30 11.27 -8.31
N VAL A 28 -5.45 10.90 -7.75
CA VAL A 28 -5.78 9.48 -7.66
C VAL A 28 -5.92 8.82 -9.03
N ASN A 29 -6.44 9.54 -10.02
CA ASN A 29 -6.56 8.99 -11.38
C ASN A 29 -5.20 8.71 -11.99
N ASP A 30 -4.25 9.63 -11.83
CA ASP A 30 -2.89 9.45 -12.32
C ASP A 30 -2.19 8.30 -11.58
N ALA A 31 -2.36 8.21 -10.27
CA ALA A 31 -1.81 7.13 -9.48
C ALA A 31 -2.36 5.77 -9.92
N LYS A 32 -3.67 5.67 -10.18
CA LYS A 32 -4.26 4.42 -10.69
C LYS A 32 -3.63 3.99 -12.01
N ILE A 33 -3.42 4.93 -12.92
CA ILE A 33 -2.81 4.66 -14.21
C ILE A 33 -1.40 4.13 -14.02
N GLN A 34 -0.61 4.79 -13.17
CA GLN A 34 0.77 4.39 -12.90
C GLN A 34 0.83 2.98 -12.32
N LEU A 35 -0.02 2.68 -11.34
CA LEU A 35 -0.05 1.37 -10.71
C LEU A 35 -0.50 0.27 -11.67
N THR A 36 -1.47 0.57 -12.52
CA THR A 36 -1.95 -0.38 -13.53
C THR A 36 -0.88 -0.70 -14.56
N LEU A 37 -0.13 0.32 -15.01
CA LEU A 37 0.94 0.14 -15.98
C LEU A 37 2.11 -0.68 -15.43
N LEU A 38 2.41 -0.54 -14.15
CA LEU A 38 3.47 -1.33 -13.52
C LEU A 38 3.15 -2.82 -13.52
N GLY A 39 1.90 -3.19 -13.25
CA GLY A 39 1.43 -4.57 -13.33
C GLY A 39 2.09 -5.57 -12.38
N THR A 40 2.94 -5.12 -11.46
CA THR A 40 3.58 -6.02 -10.49
C THR A 40 2.61 -6.39 -9.37
N PRO A 41 2.82 -7.54 -8.68
CA PRO A 41 1.96 -7.90 -7.55
C PRO A 41 1.92 -6.84 -6.44
N VAL A 42 3.05 -6.19 -6.17
CA VAL A 42 3.10 -5.12 -5.17
C VAL A 42 2.26 -3.93 -5.61
N ALA A 43 2.35 -3.52 -6.88
CA ALA A 43 1.55 -2.44 -7.41
C ALA A 43 0.06 -2.75 -7.34
N GLN A 44 -0.34 -4.00 -7.59
CA GLN A 44 -1.73 -4.42 -7.49
C GLN A 44 -2.25 -4.31 -6.05
N GLU A 45 -1.43 -4.68 -5.06
CA GLU A 45 -1.81 -4.53 -3.66
C GLU A 45 -2.00 -3.06 -3.27
N ILE A 46 -1.09 -2.21 -3.71
CA ILE A 46 -1.20 -0.76 -3.47
C ILE A 46 -2.44 -0.19 -4.14
N LEU A 47 -2.75 -0.64 -5.35
CA LEU A 47 -3.95 -0.22 -6.07
C LEU A 47 -5.23 -0.57 -5.31
N LYS A 48 -5.27 -1.76 -4.70
CA LYS A 48 -6.43 -2.16 -3.87
C LYS A 48 -6.61 -1.21 -2.69
N ILE A 49 -5.51 -0.85 -2.02
CA ILE A 49 -5.57 0.08 -0.88
C ILE A 49 -6.02 1.46 -1.35
N LEU A 50 -5.50 1.93 -2.47
CA LEU A 50 -5.90 3.21 -3.05
C LEU A 50 -7.39 3.21 -3.39
N ASN A 51 -7.90 2.15 -4.00
CA ASN A 51 -9.33 2.05 -4.30
C ASN A 51 -10.19 2.08 -3.04
N SER A 52 -9.71 1.48 -1.95
CA SER A 52 -10.41 1.54 -0.66
C SER A 52 -10.44 2.97 -0.11
N ALA A 53 -9.34 3.70 -0.21
CA ALA A 53 -9.27 5.09 0.23
C ALA A 53 -10.22 5.97 -0.60
N ILE A 54 -10.27 5.76 -1.90
CA ILE A 54 -11.16 6.48 -2.80
C ILE A 54 -12.63 6.20 -2.43
N ALA A 55 -12.98 4.93 -2.22
CA ALA A 55 -14.33 4.57 -1.82
C ALA A 55 -14.72 5.23 -0.51
N ASN A 56 -13.82 5.27 0.46
CA ASN A 56 -14.06 5.96 1.74
C ASN A 56 -14.29 7.45 1.53
N ALA A 57 -13.53 8.11 0.66
CA ALA A 57 -13.69 9.52 0.38
C ALA A 57 -15.03 9.83 -0.30
N VAL A 58 -15.42 9.01 -1.25
CA VAL A 58 -16.70 9.17 -1.96
C VAL A 58 -17.87 8.95 -1.02
N ASP A 59 -17.83 7.90 -0.20
CA ASP A 59 -18.94 7.53 0.67
C ASP A 59 -19.07 8.45 1.90
N LYS A 60 -17.96 8.81 2.52
CA LYS A 60 -17.98 9.55 3.79
C LYS A 60 -17.86 11.06 3.62
N ASP A 61 -16.99 11.48 2.70
CA ASP A 61 -16.70 12.89 2.52
C ASP A 61 -17.46 13.50 1.34
N SER A 62 -18.24 12.70 0.63
CA SER A 62 -19.05 13.12 -0.54
C SER A 62 -18.24 13.82 -1.61
N LEU A 63 -16.97 13.44 -1.76
CA LEU A 63 -16.07 13.98 -2.77
C LEU A 63 -16.14 13.11 -4.03
N SER A 64 -16.01 13.74 -5.20
CA SER A 64 -15.91 12.98 -6.43
C SER A 64 -14.47 12.51 -6.62
N GLU A 65 -14.32 11.36 -7.28
CA GLU A 65 -12.99 10.79 -7.52
C GLU A 65 -12.07 11.75 -8.27
N GLU A 66 -12.63 12.55 -9.17
CA GLU A 66 -11.86 13.51 -9.96
C GLU A 66 -11.22 14.62 -9.13
N GLU A 67 -11.77 14.90 -7.96
CA GLU A 67 -11.28 15.94 -7.05
C GLU A 67 -10.20 15.44 -6.10
N LEU A 68 -9.93 14.14 -6.08
CA LEU A 68 -9.08 13.54 -5.08
C LEU A 68 -7.62 13.54 -5.48
N LYS A 69 -6.79 13.75 -4.49
CA LYS A 69 -5.33 13.72 -4.59
C LYS A 69 -4.79 12.90 -3.42
N ILE A 70 -3.70 12.20 -3.65
CA ILE A 70 -3.01 11.50 -2.58
C ILE A 70 -2.27 12.53 -1.73
N THR A 71 -2.70 12.72 -0.49
CA THR A 71 -2.09 13.69 0.41
C THR A 71 -0.96 13.08 1.21
N LYS A 72 -1.11 11.82 1.61
CA LYS A 72 -0.08 11.08 2.32
C LYS A 72 -0.10 9.64 1.86
N VAL A 73 1.07 9.07 1.67
CA VAL A 73 1.23 7.65 1.43
C VAL A 73 2.54 7.22 2.03
N TYR A 74 2.52 6.16 2.82
CA TYR A 74 3.72 5.65 3.46
C TYR A 74 3.58 4.17 3.77
N ALA A 75 4.72 3.53 3.94
CA ALA A 75 4.81 2.14 4.34
C ALA A 75 5.71 2.05 5.57
N ASN A 76 5.17 1.48 6.63
CA ASN A 76 5.93 1.23 7.85
C ASN A 76 6.33 -0.23 7.93
N VAL A 77 7.40 -0.50 8.64
CA VAL A 77 7.85 -1.87 8.89
C VAL A 77 6.80 -2.56 9.74
N GLY A 78 6.27 -3.67 9.21
CA GLY A 78 5.37 -4.53 9.97
C GLY A 78 6.14 -5.54 10.81
N PRO A 79 5.44 -6.30 11.64
CA PRO A 79 6.09 -7.35 12.41
C PRO A 79 6.66 -8.40 11.47
N ARG A 80 7.85 -8.87 11.77
CA ARG A 80 8.43 -10.00 11.05
C ARG A 80 7.85 -11.27 11.61
N MET A 81 7.28 -12.07 10.72
CA MET A 81 6.78 -13.38 11.11
C MET A 81 7.91 -14.38 11.02
N LYS A 82 8.33 -14.88 12.16
CA LYS A 82 9.33 -15.93 12.23
C LYS A 82 8.65 -17.27 11.98
N ARG A 83 9.15 -18.01 11.03
CA ARG A 83 8.70 -19.37 10.78
C ARG A 83 9.89 -20.29 10.82
N TYR A 84 9.69 -21.47 11.40
CA TYR A 84 10.71 -22.51 11.44
C TYR A 84 10.38 -23.54 10.39
N LYS A 85 11.35 -23.81 9.54
CA LYS A 85 11.25 -24.89 8.56
C LYS A 85 12.16 -26.03 9.00
N PRO A 86 11.66 -27.27 9.05
CA PRO A 86 12.54 -28.40 9.25
C PRO A 86 13.53 -28.45 8.11
N LYS A 87 14.80 -28.57 8.44
CA LYS A 87 15.85 -28.75 7.45
C LYS A 87 16.28 -30.20 7.43
N ALA A 88 16.91 -30.65 6.36
CA ALA A 88 17.51 -31.97 6.30
C ALA A 88 18.38 -32.18 7.54
N ARG A 89 18.38 -33.38 8.11
CA ARG A 89 19.05 -33.75 9.37
C ARG A 89 18.40 -33.20 10.63
N GLY A 90 17.11 -32.87 10.58
CA GLY A 90 16.37 -32.48 11.77
C GLY A 90 16.66 -31.09 12.31
N ARG A 91 17.39 -30.26 11.58
CA ARG A 91 17.63 -28.87 12.00
C ARG A 91 16.45 -27.99 11.63
N ALA A 92 15.98 -27.19 12.58
CA ALA A 92 15.03 -26.13 12.31
C ALA A 92 15.79 -24.85 11.95
N GLY A 93 15.41 -24.18 10.87
CA GLY A 93 15.97 -22.90 10.52
C GLY A 93 14.95 -21.79 10.74
N ALA A 94 15.36 -20.70 11.37
CA ALA A 94 14.52 -19.52 11.48
C ALA A 94 14.38 -18.84 10.11
N PHE A 95 13.17 -18.43 9.80
CA PHE A 95 12.87 -17.84 8.52
C PHE A 95 11.97 -16.62 8.77
N ASP A 96 12.49 -15.43 8.48
CA ASP A 96 11.77 -14.18 8.66
C ASP A 96 11.11 -13.77 7.36
N ARG A 97 9.79 -13.55 7.40
CA ARG A 97 9.09 -12.93 6.30
C ARG A 97 8.94 -11.44 6.58
N PRO A 98 9.47 -10.58 5.71
CA PRO A 98 9.22 -9.16 5.86
C PRO A 98 7.76 -8.85 5.59
N SER A 99 7.23 -7.88 6.31
CA SER A 99 5.91 -7.37 6.07
C SER A 99 5.91 -5.86 6.21
N SER A 100 4.88 -5.21 5.70
CA SER A 100 4.73 -3.78 5.82
C SER A 100 3.29 -3.40 6.07
N HIS A 101 3.10 -2.24 6.69
CA HIS A 101 1.80 -1.61 6.85
C HIS A 101 1.74 -0.43 5.88
N ILE A 102 0.80 -0.46 4.96
CA ILE A 102 0.64 0.59 3.95
C ILE A 102 -0.53 1.46 4.34
N THR A 103 -0.32 2.77 4.36
CA THR A 103 -1.37 3.75 4.64
C THR A 103 -1.44 4.73 3.49
N ILE A 104 -2.64 4.95 2.96
CA ILE A 104 -2.90 5.94 1.91
C ILE A 104 -3.99 6.89 2.40
N GLU A 105 -3.69 8.17 2.35
CA GLU A 105 -4.62 9.24 2.68
C GLU A 105 -4.94 10.01 1.41
N VAL A 106 -6.22 10.22 1.13
CA VAL A 106 -6.67 11.02 0.00
C VAL A 106 -7.54 12.16 0.49
N ASP A 107 -7.49 13.28 -0.21
CA ASP A 107 -8.30 14.46 0.12
C ASP A 107 -8.53 15.27 -1.16
N SER A 108 -9.33 16.32 -1.04
CA SER A 108 -9.57 17.24 -2.14
C SER A 108 -8.29 17.98 -2.53
N GLU A 109 -8.15 18.25 -3.83
CA GLU A 109 -6.99 18.99 -4.34
C GLU A 109 -6.93 20.43 -3.83
N ASP A 110 -8.03 20.96 -3.35
CA ASP A 110 -8.12 22.34 -2.87
C ASP A 110 -7.57 22.54 -1.46
N LYS A 111 -7.02 21.50 -0.86
CA LYS A 111 -6.43 21.59 0.49
C LYS A 111 -4.93 21.46 0.46
#